data_99d503b9dcde99b74067be23163eadee
#
_entry.id   99d503b9dcde99b74067be23163eadee
#
_cell.length_a   1.000
_cell.length_b   1.000
_cell.length_c   1.000
_cell.angle_alpha   90.00
_cell.angle_beta   90.00
_cell.angle_gamma   90.00
#
_symmetry.space_group_name_H-M   'P 1'
#
loop_
_entity.id
_entity.type
_entity.pdbx_description
1 polymer ?
#
loop_
_entity_poly.entity_id
_entity_poly.type
_entity_poly.pdbx_seq_one_letter_code
_entity_poly.pdbx_strand_id
1 'polypeptide(L)'
;QRKLYDWLFALRSKQKVMDQIRLLQPLVHISGRFSAARHYVGVVLPLAWHPRNRNALIVCDLHLDPQVLLEEDAATLRQRLYTRHENLAQGELPVPLKLIHINRCPVVAPLSVLRGEDQQRLNLDMPLYQARALRLSDAQQVWQAKVQAIYAAEEFVPSDDPEQQLYDGFIGDRDRRLCEQ
;
A
#
# COMPACT_ATOMS: atom_id res chain seq x y z
N GLN A 1 -11.45 -25.42 7.49
CA GLN A 1 -10.64 -24.60 8.43
C GLN A 1 -9.14 -24.87 8.29
N ARG A 2 -8.67 -26.14 8.23
CA ARG A 2 -7.24 -26.49 8.12
C ARG A 2 -6.58 -25.89 6.88
N LYS A 3 -7.22 -25.97 5.69
CA LYS A 3 -6.69 -25.38 4.45
C LYS A 3 -6.49 -23.85 4.53
N LEU A 4 -7.41 -23.14 5.19
CA LEU A 4 -7.28 -21.69 5.40
C LEU A 4 -6.11 -21.38 6.34
N TYR A 5 -5.97 -22.15 7.42
CA TYR A 5 -4.85 -22.00 8.34
C TYR A 5 -3.50 -22.24 7.63
N ASP A 6 -3.37 -23.34 6.90
CA ASP A 6 -2.14 -23.70 6.17
C ASP A 6 -1.78 -22.63 5.16
N TRP A 7 -2.78 -22.07 4.46
CA TRP A 7 -2.59 -20.98 3.52
C TRP A 7 -2.13 -19.69 4.22
N LEU A 8 -2.80 -19.26 5.29
CA LEU A 8 -2.40 -18.09 6.08
C LEU A 8 -1.00 -18.29 6.68
N PHE A 9 -0.70 -19.49 7.18
CA PHE A 9 0.60 -19.82 7.72
C PHE A 9 1.71 -19.73 6.65
N ALA A 10 1.43 -20.14 5.42
CA ALA A 10 2.36 -20.02 4.31
C ALA A 10 2.72 -18.57 3.98
N LEU A 11 1.81 -17.60 4.17
CA LEU A 11 2.05 -16.17 3.97
C LEU A 11 3.05 -15.54 4.97
N ARG A 12 3.52 -16.29 5.97
CA ARG A 12 4.66 -15.89 6.81
C ARG A 12 5.98 -15.92 6.02
N SER A 13 6.04 -16.69 4.96
CA SER A 13 7.18 -16.72 4.04
C SER A 13 7.09 -15.57 3.05
N LYS A 14 8.11 -14.71 3.02
CA LYS A 14 8.24 -13.64 2.03
C LYS A 14 8.11 -14.17 0.60
N GLN A 15 8.73 -15.31 0.30
CA GLN A 15 8.65 -15.94 -1.03
C GLN A 15 7.20 -16.29 -1.40
N LYS A 16 6.45 -16.88 -0.46
CA LYS A 16 5.05 -17.24 -0.69
C LYS A 16 4.16 -16.02 -0.90
N VAL A 17 4.45 -14.91 -0.24
CA VAL A 17 3.78 -13.63 -0.50
C VAL A 17 4.12 -13.13 -1.91
N MET A 18 5.40 -13.16 -2.30
CA MET A 18 5.84 -12.75 -3.64
C MET A 18 5.21 -13.61 -4.74
N ASP A 19 5.04 -14.91 -4.52
CA ASP A 19 4.40 -15.84 -5.47
C ASP A 19 2.95 -15.44 -5.79
N GLN A 20 2.27 -14.72 -4.88
CA GLN A 20 0.90 -14.22 -5.10
C GLN A 20 0.85 -12.90 -5.88
N ILE A 21 1.97 -12.20 -6.00
CA ILE A 21 2.02 -10.85 -6.56
C ILE A 21 2.41 -10.90 -8.04
N ARG A 22 1.60 -10.24 -8.86
CA ARG A 22 1.93 -9.92 -10.25
C ARG A 22 1.63 -8.44 -10.48
N LEU A 23 2.57 -7.69 -11.01
CA LEU A 23 2.34 -6.28 -11.35
C LEU A 23 1.20 -6.16 -12.35
N LEU A 24 0.37 -5.14 -12.17
CA LEU A 24 -0.81 -4.84 -12.97
C LEU A 24 -1.89 -5.95 -12.98
N GLN A 25 -1.83 -6.90 -12.04
CA GLN A 25 -2.89 -7.87 -11.81
C GLN A 25 -3.53 -7.62 -10.44
N PRO A 26 -4.83 -7.29 -10.39
CA PRO A 26 -5.52 -7.03 -9.14
C PRO A 26 -5.46 -8.21 -8.18
N LEU A 27 -5.32 -7.91 -6.89
CA LEU A 27 -5.34 -8.89 -5.82
C LEU A 27 -6.18 -8.39 -4.63
N VAL A 28 -6.62 -9.33 -3.79
CA VAL A 28 -7.27 -9.03 -2.51
C VAL A 28 -6.21 -8.78 -1.47
N HIS A 29 -6.38 -7.72 -0.67
CA HIS A 29 -5.53 -7.44 0.48
C HIS A 29 -6.38 -7.15 1.71
N ILE A 30 -6.03 -7.74 2.85
CA ILE A 30 -6.66 -7.47 4.13
C ILE A 30 -5.71 -6.62 4.96
N SER A 31 -6.22 -5.50 5.48
CA SER A 31 -5.39 -4.55 6.24
C SER A 31 -6.24 -3.68 7.16
N GLY A 32 -5.76 -3.45 8.37
CA GLY A 32 -6.38 -2.50 9.31
C GLY A 32 -6.42 -1.05 8.82
N ARG A 33 -5.71 -0.71 7.73
CA ARG A 33 -5.79 0.61 7.09
C ARG A 33 -7.02 0.77 6.19
N PHE A 34 -7.71 -0.30 5.83
CA PHE A 34 -9.04 -0.21 5.24
C PHE A 34 -10.06 -0.04 6.35
N SER A 35 -11.14 0.70 6.09
CA SER A 35 -12.15 0.98 7.10
C SER A 35 -12.92 -0.28 7.52
N ALA A 36 -13.50 -0.26 8.72
CA ALA A 36 -14.41 -1.30 9.20
C ALA A 36 -15.64 -1.44 8.29
N ALA A 37 -16.13 -0.35 7.69
CA ALA A 37 -17.20 -0.36 6.71
C ALA A 37 -16.88 -1.19 5.46
N ARG A 38 -15.60 -1.39 5.16
CA ARG A 38 -15.10 -2.27 4.09
C ARG A 38 -14.66 -3.64 4.62
N HIS A 39 -15.01 -4.01 5.83
CA HIS A 39 -14.59 -5.25 6.49
C HIS A 39 -13.05 -5.45 6.46
N TYR A 40 -12.27 -4.36 6.43
CA TYR A 40 -10.81 -4.36 6.28
C TYR A 40 -10.30 -5.03 4.99
N VAL A 41 -11.18 -5.27 4.01
CA VAL A 41 -10.85 -5.89 2.72
C VAL A 41 -10.71 -4.80 1.66
N GLY A 42 -9.69 -4.92 0.82
CA GLY A 42 -9.49 -4.08 -0.36
C GLY A 42 -9.11 -4.91 -1.57
N VAL A 43 -9.58 -4.49 -2.75
CA VAL A 43 -9.05 -4.93 -4.02
C VAL A 43 -8.02 -3.91 -4.46
N VAL A 44 -6.78 -4.34 -4.61
CA VAL A 44 -5.65 -3.46 -4.91
C VAL A 44 -4.93 -3.90 -6.18
N LEU A 45 -4.39 -2.93 -6.91
CA LEU A 45 -3.57 -3.17 -8.10
C LEU A 45 -2.09 -2.94 -7.76
N PRO A 46 -1.23 -3.97 -7.80
CA PRO A 46 0.21 -3.81 -7.72
C PRO A 46 0.73 -2.96 -8.87
N LEU A 47 1.34 -1.82 -8.56
CA LEU A 47 1.87 -0.88 -9.56
C LEU A 47 3.36 -1.05 -9.79
N ALA A 48 4.15 -1.02 -8.72
CA ALA A 48 5.60 -1.09 -8.79
C ALA A 48 6.21 -1.52 -7.45
N TRP A 49 7.43 -2.02 -7.50
CA TRP A 49 8.24 -2.16 -6.30
C TRP A 49 8.75 -0.80 -5.85
N HIS A 50 8.85 -0.60 -4.54
CA HIS A 50 9.36 0.63 -3.96
C HIS A 50 10.84 0.83 -4.34
N PRO A 51 11.25 2.02 -4.82
CA PRO A 51 12.58 2.23 -5.39
C PRO A 51 13.72 2.04 -4.36
N ARG A 52 13.47 2.29 -3.08
CA ARG A 52 14.48 2.22 -2.00
C ARG A 52 14.27 1.07 -1.03
N ASN A 53 13.05 0.53 -0.91
CA ASN A 53 12.72 -0.55 0.03
C ASN A 53 12.30 -1.82 -0.70
N ARG A 54 13.21 -2.79 -0.82
CA ARG A 54 12.97 -4.09 -1.50
C ARG A 54 11.84 -4.92 -0.88
N ASN A 55 11.37 -4.56 0.32
CA ASN A 55 10.30 -5.27 1.00
C ASN A 55 8.94 -4.56 0.87
N ALA A 56 8.88 -3.46 0.14
CA ALA A 56 7.66 -2.69 -0.05
C ALA A 56 7.17 -2.75 -1.50
N LEU A 57 5.89 -3.03 -1.66
CA LEU A 57 5.16 -3.00 -2.92
C LEU A 57 4.23 -1.81 -2.90
N ILE A 58 4.28 -0.97 -3.93
CA ILE A 58 3.36 0.14 -4.13
C ILE A 58 2.12 -0.41 -4.82
N VAL A 59 0.96 -0.18 -4.22
CA VAL A 59 -0.33 -0.63 -4.77
C VAL A 59 -1.32 0.53 -4.84
N CYS A 60 -2.25 0.46 -5.80
CA CYS A 60 -3.39 1.34 -5.90
C CYS A 60 -4.63 0.67 -5.29
N ASP A 61 -5.33 1.33 -4.37
CA ASP A 61 -6.63 0.90 -3.87
C ASP A 61 -7.71 1.18 -4.92
N LEU A 62 -8.21 0.14 -5.56
CA LEU A 62 -9.20 0.25 -6.64
C LEU A 62 -10.59 0.71 -6.17
N HIS A 63 -10.84 0.77 -4.87
CA HIS A 63 -12.05 1.37 -4.32
C HIS A 63 -12.09 2.89 -4.52
N LEU A 64 -10.94 3.55 -4.49
CA LEU A 64 -10.79 4.97 -4.74
C LEU A 64 -10.60 5.24 -6.24
N ASP A 65 -10.93 6.46 -6.69
CA ASP A 65 -10.74 6.82 -8.09
C ASP A 65 -9.25 7.05 -8.41
N PRO A 66 -8.67 6.27 -9.33
CA PRO A 66 -7.27 6.44 -9.71
C PRO A 66 -7.01 7.60 -10.65
N GLN A 67 -8.03 8.36 -11.06
CA GLN A 67 -7.90 9.50 -11.96
C GLN A 67 -6.85 10.50 -11.50
N VAL A 68 -6.77 10.74 -10.19
CA VAL A 68 -5.78 11.63 -9.58
C VAL A 68 -4.33 11.24 -9.94
N LEU A 69 -4.02 9.96 -10.12
CA LEU A 69 -2.69 9.49 -10.54
C LEU A 69 -2.37 9.87 -12.00
N LEU A 70 -3.39 10.06 -12.82
CA LEU A 70 -3.24 10.41 -14.22
C LEU A 70 -3.13 11.92 -14.39
N GLU A 71 -3.89 12.69 -13.65
CA GLU A 71 -4.02 14.15 -13.81
C GLU A 71 -2.98 14.96 -13.05
N GLU A 72 -2.68 14.56 -11.80
CA GLU A 72 -1.82 15.35 -10.92
C GLU A 72 -0.33 15.05 -11.13
N ASP A 73 0.51 16.00 -10.77
CA ASP A 73 1.97 15.84 -10.75
C ASP A 73 2.45 15.11 -9.46
N ALA A 74 3.72 14.68 -9.48
CA ALA A 74 4.29 13.90 -8.38
C ALA A 74 4.37 14.67 -7.05
N ALA A 75 4.56 16.01 -7.09
CA ALA A 75 4.67 16.82 -5.88
C ALA A 75 3.31 16.96 -5.20
N THR A 76 2.27 17.27 -5.97
CA THR A 76 0.88 17.33 -5.52
C THR A 76 0.41 15.99 -4.97
N LEU A 77 0.68 14.89 -5.70
CA LEU A 77 0.35 13.53 -5.24
C LEU A 77 1.04 13.21 -3.92
N ARG A 78 2.31 13.55 -3.78
CA ARG A 78 3.07 13.34 -2.54
C ARG A 78 2.47 14.13 -1.38
N GLN A 79 2.21 15.41 -1.55
CA GLN A 79 1.59 16.24 -0.52
C GLN A 79 0.27 15.66 -0.05
N ARG A 80 -0.63 15.29 -0.98
CA ARG A 80 -1.94 14.72 -0.64
C ARG A 80 -1.84 13.33 0.00
N LEU A 81 -0.86 12.50 -0.41
CA LEU A 81 -0.65 11.15 0.15
C LEU A 81 -0.34 11.19 1.65
N TYR A 82 0.38 12.21 2.11
CA TYR A 82 0.74 12.40 3.51
C TYR A 82 -0.24 13.33 4.27
N THR A 83 -1.21 13.91 3.58
CA THR A 83 -2.28 14.71 4.20
C THR A 83 -3.39 13.77 4.69
N ARG A 84 -3.90 13.98 5.92
CA ARG A 84 -5.05 13.23 6.41
C ARG A 84 -6.28 13.54 5.56
N HIS A 85 -7.13 12.55 5.31
CA HIS A 85 -8.34 12.71 4.50
C HIS A 85 -9.25 13.86 4.97
N GLU A 86 -9.36 14.06 6.28
CA GLU A 86 -10.12 15.15 6.90
C GLU A 86 -9.57 16.56 6.62
N ASN A 87 -8.28 16.64 6.22
CA ASN A 87 -7.58 17.89 5.96
C ASN A 87 -7.42 18.16 4.45
N LEU A 88 -7.94 17.29 3.59
CA LEU A 88 -7.99 17.55 2.15
C LEU A 88 -8.95 18.71 1.85
N ALA A 89 -8.60 19.57 0.91
CA ALA A 89 -9.47 20.66 0.50
C ALA A 89 -10.77 20.14 -0.14
N GLN A 90 -11.82 20.94 -0.11
CA GLN A 90 -13.10 20.56 -0.67
C GLN A 90 -12.96 20.25 -2.18
N GLY A 91 -13.34 19.04 -2.59
CA GLY A 91 -13.23 18.58 -3.97
C GLY A 91 -11.90 17.88 -4.31
N GLU A 92 -10.93 17.86 -3.41
CA GLU A 92 -9.71 17.08 -3.62
C GLU A 92 -9.95 15.58 -3.41
N LEU A 93 -9.54 14.78 -4.40
CA LEU A 93 -9.59 13.33 -4.29
C LEU A 93 -8.38 12.80 -3.50
N PRO A 94 -8.61 11.83 -2.61
CA PRO A 94 -7.51 11.17 -1.91
C PRO A 94 -6.66 10.36 -2.88
N VAL A 95 -5.35 10.34 -2.64
CA VAL A 95 -4.42 9.55 -3.44
C VAL A 95 -4.59 8.06 -3.10
N PRO A 96 -4.94 7.20 -4.06
CA PRO A 96 -5.25 5.78 -3.82
C PRO A 96 -4.00 4.91 -3.66
N LEU A 97 -2.86 5.46 -3.29
CA LEU A 97 -1.61 4.72 -3.13
C LEU A 97 -1.45 4.18 -1.71
N LYS A 98 -0.89 2.98 -1.64
CA LYS A 98 -0.60 2.28 -0.38
C LYS A 98 0.65 1.42 -0.53
N LEU A 99 1.36 1.18 0.59
CA LEU A 99 2.45 0.22 0.65
C LEU A 99 1.99 -1.10 1.28
N ILE A 100 2.37 -2.21 0.66
CA ILE A 100 2.30 -3.55 1.25
C ILE A 100 3.73 -4.00 1.55
N HIS A 101 4.02 -4.23 2.84
CA HIS A 101 5.32 -4.73 3.27
C HIS A 101 5.31 -6.26 3.27
N ILE A 102 6.01 -6.87 2.31
CA ILE A 102 6.00 -8.32 2.10
C ILE A 102 6.71 -9.13 3.21
N ASN A 103 7.49 -8.46 4.04
CA ASN A 103 8.16 -9.03 5.22
C ASN A 103 7.37 -8.87 6.54
N ARG A 104 6.12 -8.36 6.46
CA ARG A 104 5.23 -8.17 7.62
C ARG A 104 4.01 -9.07 7.56
N CYS A 105 4.16 -10.27 7.01
CA CYS A 105 3.11 -11.28 6.88
C CYS A 105 1.79 -10.71 6.32
N PRO A 106 1.80 -9.96 5.21
CA PRO A 106 0.58 -9.37 4.68
C PRO A 106 -0.37 -10.46 4.20
N VAL A 107 -1.66 -10.29 4.43
CA VAL A 107 -2.70 -11.16 3.89
C VAL A 107 -3.02 -10.67 2.48
N VAL A 108 -2.57 -11.42 1.48
CA VAL A 108 -2.80 -11.16 0.06
C VAL A 108 -3.27 -12.43 -0.64
N ALA A 109 -4.19 -12.31 -1.58
CA ALA A 109 -4.74 -13.43 -2.33
C ALA A 109 -5.14 -13.01 -3.75
N PRO A 110 -5.16 -13.94 -4.73
CA PRO A 110 -5.70 -13.65 -6.05
C PRO A 110 -7.20 -13.40 -5.98
N LEU A 111 -7.76 -12.65 -6.93
CA LEU A 111 -9.21 -12.37 -6.98
C LEU A 111 -10.09 -13.63 -7.04
N SER A 112 -9.55 -14.74 -7.54
CA SER A 112 -10.27 -16.01 -7.66
C SER A 112 -10.72 -16.61 -6.32
N VAL A 113 -10.22 -16.09 -5.19
CA VAL A 113 -10.70 -16.50 -3.85
C VAL A 113 -12.07 -15.91 -3.53
N LEU A 114 -12.49 -14.83 -4.19
CA LEU A 114 -13.76 -14.15 -3.99
C LEU A 114 -14.84 -14.79 -4.89
N ARG A 115 -15.74 -15.54 -4.29
CA ARG A 115 -16.95 -16.03 -4.98
C ARG A 115 -17.96 -14.89 -5.14
N GLY A 116 -18.93 -15.06 -6.03
CA GLY A 116 -19.95 -14.03 -6.26
C GLY A 116 -20.72 -13.62 -4.99
N GLU A 117 -21.05 -14.58 -4.12
CA GLU A 117 -21.66 -14.33 -2.81
C GLU A 117 -20.77 -13.54 -1.85
N ASP A 118 -19.44 -13.76 -1.88
CA ASP A 118 -18.49 -13.00 -1.08
C ASP A 118 -18.37 -11.56 -1.58
N GLN A 119 -18.38 -11.36 -2.90
CA GLN A 119 -18.35 -10.03 -3.52
C GLN A 119 -19.58 -9.21 -3.12
N GLN A 120 -20.77 -9.82 -3.17
CA GLN A 120 -22.02 -9.18 -2.75
C GLN A 120 -22.01 -8.84 -1.26
N ARG A 121 -21.66 -9.81 -0.41
CA ARG A 121 -21.60 -9.64 1.05
C ARG A 121 -20.62 -8.54 1.48
N LEU A 122 -19.50 -8.40 0.77
CA LEU A 122 -18.47 -7.40 1.02
C LEU A 122 -18.70 -6.09 0.26
N ASN A 123 -19.80 -5.98 -0.50
CA ASN A 123 -20.16 -4.84 -1.33
C ASN A 123 -19.00 -4.40 -2.25
N LEU A 124 -18.40 -5.37 -2.96
CA LEU A 124 -17.30 -5.14 -3.89
C LEU A 124 -17.83 -4.93 -5.31
N ASP A 125 -17.60 -3.74 -5.87
CA ASP A 125 -17.94 -3.43 -7.26
C ASP A 125 -16.83 -3.93 -8.20
N MET A 126 -16.85 -5.23 -8.49
CA MET A 126 -15.81 -5.87 -9.31
C MET A 126 -15.73 -5.31 -10.74
N PRO A 127 -16.86 -5.00 -11.44
CA PRO A 127 -16.81 -4.34 -12.75
C PRO A 127 -16.09 -2.99 -12.70
N LEU A 128 -16.36 -2.16 -11.69
CA LEU A 128 -15.68 -0.88 -11.49
C LEU A 128 -14.19 -1.07 -11.25
N TYR A 129 -13.81 -2.03 -10.39
CA TYR A 129 -12.39 -2.31 -10.09
C TYR A 129 -11.63 -2.82 -11.30
N GLN A 130 -12.26 -3.65 -12.14
CA GLN A 130 -11.67 -4.13 -13.40
C GLN A 130 -11.47 -2.98 -14.39
N ALA A 131 -12.46 -2.10 -14.54
CA ALA A 131 -12.34 -0.92 -15.41
C ALA A 131 -11.22 0.02 -14.95
N ARG A 132 -11.10 0.28 -13.64
CA ARG A 132 -10.03 1.09 -13.07
C ARG A 132 -8.64 0.44 -13.24
N ALA A 133 -8.53 -0.86 -13.05
CA ALA A 133 -7.29 -1.60 -13.27
C ALA A 133 -6.84 -1.55 -14.72
N LEU A 134 -7.76 -1.75 -15.68
CA LEU A 134 -7.48 -1.66 -17.12
C LEU A 134 -7.00 -0.24 -17.48
N ARG A 135 -7.72 0.78 -17.02
CA ARG A 135 -7.35 2.19 -17.26
C ARG A 135 -5.93 2.51 -16.77
N LEU A 136 -5.55 2.04 -15.57
CA LEU A 136 -4.19 2.21 -15.07
C LEU A 136 -3.17 1.43 -15.89
N SER A 137 -3.51 0.22 -16.34
CA SER A 137 -2.62 -0.58 -17.18
C SER A 137 -2.36 0.10 -18.53
N ASP A 138 -3.40 0.63 -19.17
CA ASP A 138 -3.29 1.31 -20.45
C ASP A 138 -2.52 2.65 -20.34
N ALA A 139 -2.65 3.33 -19.19
CA ALA A 139 -1.99 4.61 -18.93
C ALA A 139 -0.67 4.46 -18.15
N GLN A 140 -0.02 3.32 -18.15
CA GLN A 140 1.19 3.04 -17.36
C GLN A 140 2.28 4.11 -17.56
N GLN A 141 2.50 4.55 -18.79
CA GLN A 141 3.51 5.57 -19.14
C GLN A 141 3.26 6.92 -18.45
N VAL A 142 1.99 7.24 -18.12
CA VAL A 142 1.61 8.51 -17.50
C VAL A 142 1.96 8.56 -16.02
N TRP A 143 1.68 7.49 -15.28
CA TRP A 143 1.79 7.49 -13.83
C TRP A 143 3.08 6.83 -13.30
N GLN A 144 3.74 5.95 -14.06
CA GLN A 144 4.84 5.12 -13.56
C GLN A 144 5.98 5.96 -12.97
N ALA A 145 6.47 6.96 -13.72
CA ALA A 145 7.55 7.83 -13.26
C ALA A 145 7.13 8.66 -12.04
N LYS A 146 5.87 9.15 -12.02
CA LYS A 146 5.32 9.93 -10.89
C LYS A 146 5.26 9.09 -9.62
N VAL A 147 4.73 7.89 -9.69
CA VAL A 147 4.64 6.96 -8.56
C VAL A 147 6.02 6.60 -8.01
N GLN A 148 7.00 6.36 -8.88
CA GLN A 148 8.38 6.13 -8.46
C GLN A 148 8.97 7.36 -7.75
N ALA A 149 8.77 8.56 -8.29
CA ALA A 149 9.28 9.81 -7.72
C ALA A 149 8.70 10.12 -6.33
N ILE A 150 7.40 9.85 -6.11
CA ILE A 150 6.73 10.04 -4.81
C ILE A 150 7.48 9.30 -3.69
N TYR A 151 7.90 8.05 -3.95
CA TYR A 151 8.53 7.20 -2.95
C TYR A 151 10.07 7.24 -2.98
N ALA A 152 10.68 7.77 -4.04
CA ALA A 152 12.13 7.97 -4.10
C ALA A 152 12.59 9.12 -3.19
N ALA A 153 11.75 10.14 -3.04
CA ALA A 153 12.03 11.38 -2.32
C ALA A 153 11.62 11.32 -0.82
N GLU A 154 11.61 10.14 -0.19
CA GLU A 154 11.50 10.06 1.27
C GLU A 154 12.75 10.70 1.91
N GLU A 155 12.66 11.98 2.20
CA GLU A 155 13.53 12.60 3.17
C GLU A 155 13.04 12.18 4.55
N PHE A 156 13.90 11.53 5.29
CA PHE A 156 13.76 11.37 6.72
C PHE A 156 13.89 12.79 7.30
N VAL A 157 12.76 13.37 7.71
CA VAL A 157 12.77 14.62 8.47
C VAL A 157 13.00 14.23 9.92
N PRO A 158 14.17 14.54 10.51
CA PRO A 158 14.42 14.30 11.92
C PRO A 158 13.30 14.95 12.72
N SER A 159 12.78 14.26 13.72
CA SER A 159 11.78 14.86 14.61
C SER A 159 12.45 15.90 15.50
N ASP A 160 11.82 17.06 15.66
CA ASP A 160 12.22 18.05 16.67
C ASP A 160 11.84 17.63 18.10
N ASP A 161 11.05 16.56 18.25
CA ASP A 161 10.63 15.99 19.52
C ASP A 161 11.74 15.05 20.07
N PRO A 162 12.33 15.36 21.24
CA PRO A 162 13.40 14.54 21.83
C PRO A 162 13.03 13.08 22.08
N GLU A 163 11.73 12.79 22.36
CA GLU A 163 11.26 11.42 22.60
C GLU A 163 11.21 10.62 21.27
N GLN A 164 11.00 11.28 20.14
CA GLN A 164 10.98 10.67 18.82
C GLN A 164 12.38 10.54 18.23
N GLN A 165 13.33 11.41 18.61
CA GLN A 165 14.73 11.38 18.16
C GLN A 165 15.46 10.08 18.57
N LEU A 166 15.00 9.40 19.62
CA LEU A 166 15.50 8.08 20.02
C LEU A 166 15.42 7.02 18.91
N TYR A 167 14.54 7.21 17.94
CA TYR A 167 14.32 6.30 16.82
C TYR A 167 14.93 6.81 15.50
N ASP A 168 15.52 8.01 15.51
CA ASP A 168 16.05 8.69 14.33
C ASP A 168 17.45 8.22 13.92
N GLY A 169 18.14 7.47 14.80
CA GLY A 169 19.49 6.97 14.52
C GLY A 169 19.86 5.72 15.33
N PHE A 170 20.98 5.14 14.97
CA PHE A 170 21.57 4.07 15.79
C PHE A 170 22.22 4.70 17.02
N ILE A 171 22.03 4.07 18.18
CA ILE A 171 22.72 4.42 19.42
C ILE A 171 24.24 4.37 19.17
N GLY A 172 24.91 5.51 19.30
CA GLY A 172 26.34 5.62 19.11
C GLY A 172 27.14 4.87 20.19
N ASP A 173 28.39 4.57 19.91
CA ASP A 173 29.28 3.85 20.87
C ASP A 173 29.45 4.59 22.20
N ARG A 174 29.30 5.92 22.22
CA ARG A 174 29.31 6.74 23.44
C ARG A 174 28.09 6.48 24.31
N ASP A 175 26.90 6.40 23.68
CA ASP A 175 25.64 6.19 24.39
C ASP A 175 25.50 4.74 24.87
N ARG A 176 26.07 3.78 24.10
CA ARG A 176 26.20 2.38 24.52
C ARG A 176 26.97 2.24 25.81
N ARG A 177 28.12 2.94 25.93
CA ARG A 177 28.96 2.90 27.16
C ARG A 177 28.27 3.52 28.38
N LEU A 178 27.34 4.49 28.15
CA LEU A 178 26.56 5.07 29.24
C LEU A 178 25.44 4.13 29.72
N CYS A 179 24.92 3.27 28.85
CA CYS A 179 23.93 2.26 29.23
C CYS A 179 24.52 1.03 29.92
N GLU A 180 25.85 0.83 29.86
CA GLU A 180 26.57 -0.30 30.51
C GLU A 180 27.10 0.05 31.90
N GLN A 181 26.89 1.27 32.41
CA GLN A 181 27.24 1.73 33.78
C GLN A 181 25.99 1.67 34.70
#